data_286b87d05fa6dc6b931857c0336b6b11
#
_entry.id   286b87d05fa6dc6b931857c0336b6b11
#
_cell.length_a   1.000
_cell.length_b   1.000
_cell.length_c   1.000
_cell.angle_alpha   90.00
_cell.angle_beta   90.00
_cell.angle_gamma   90.00
#
_symmetry.space_group_name_H-M   'P 1'
#
loop_
_entity.id
_entity.type
_entity.pdbx_description
1 polymer ?
#
loop_
_entity_poly.entity_id
_entity_poly.type
_entity_poly.pdbx_seq_one_letter_code
_entity_poly.pdbx_strand_id
1 'polypeptide(L)'
;CGPGFFPVILGREGHRVTGIDITENMIARAKENVERYGQHAVLKTMDCQELQFPDNTFDMVISRNITWTLDDPQKAYLEWKRVLKPGGRMLVFDGCWYLHLYDEKLKRQYEENEKRILKKYGRKIHTHADPEKGDELSRQFFMSDKQRPVWDLEYLIEAGFSVVFAEPDISDKVWDEMEKDINGLTPVFLVGAEK
;
A
#
# COMPACT_ATOMS: atom_id res chain seq x y z
N CYS A 1 -0.07 -5.28 -7.99
CA CYS A 1 0.91 -4.43 -8.74
C CYS A 1 0.24 -3.25 -9.43
N GLY A 2 -1.10 -3.20 -9.38
CA GLY A 2 -1.88 -2.19 -10.07
C GLY A 2 -1.55 -2.13 -11.57
N PRO A 3 -1.54 -0.94 -12.15
CA PRO A 3 -1.25 -0.76 -13.57
C PRO A 3 0.25 -0.89 -13.92
N GLY A 4 1.09 -1.47 -13.07
CA GLY A 4 2.48 -1.79 -13.38
C GLY A 4 3.52 -0.73 -12.99
N PHE A 5 3.23 0.11 -12.00
CA PHE A 5 4.17 1.16 -11.54
C PHE A 5 5.55 0.58 -11.17
N PHE A 6 5.61 -0.32 -10.18
CA PHE A 6 6.87 -0.95 -9.78
C PHE A 6 7.48 -1.85 -10.87
N PRO A 7 6.72 -2.67 -11.61
CA PRO A 7 7.25 -3.39 -12.75
C PRO A 7 8.00 -2.51 -13.76
N VAL A 8 7.50 -1.33 -14.05
CA VAL A 8 8.16 -0.39 -14.97
C VAL A 8 9.42 0.21 -14.37
N ILE A 9 9.35 0.73 -13.13
CA ILE A 9 10.50 1.44 -12.52
C ILE A 9 11.64 0.48 -12.22
N LEU A 10 11.33 -0.65 -11.59
CA LEU A 10 12.35 -1.62 -11.21
C LEU A 10 12.93 -2.34 -12.45
N GLY A 11 12.11 -2.52 -13.50
CA GLY A 11 12.60 -3.01 -14.79
C GLY A 11 13.65 -2.08 -15.40
N ARG A 12 13.44 -0.76 -15.33
CA ARG A 12 14.43 0.25 -15.79
C ARG A 12 15.75 0.19 -15.05
N GLU A 13 15.69 -0.16 -13.76
CA GLU A 13 16.89 -0.37 -12.91
C GLU A 13 17.55 -1.74 -13.13
N GLY A 14 17.06 -2.54 -14.09
CA GLY A 14 17.62 -3.84 -14.46
C GLY A 14 17.20 -5.00 -13.57
N HIS A 15 16.21 -4.83 -12.72
CA HIS A 15 15.70 -5.91 -11.87
C HIS A 15 14.79 -6.88 -12.65
N ARG A 16 14.82 -8.15 -12.26
CA ARG A 16 13.84 -9.16 -12.71
C ARG A 16 12.58 -9.04 -11.86
N VAL A 17 11.51 -8.55 -12.44
CA VAL A 17 10.29 -8.22 -11.70
C VAL A 17 9.17 -9.20 -11.98
N THR A 18 8.50 -9.64 -10.91
CA THR A 18 7.22 -10.34 -10.96
C THR A 18 6.18 -9.45 -10.29
N GLY A 19 5.14 -9.07 -11.03
CA GLY A 19 4.00 -8.31 -10.52
C GLY A 19 2.75 -9.19 -10.41
N ILE A 20 2.03 -9.06 -9.31
CA ILE A 20 0.75 -9.74 -9.10
C ILE A 20 -0.35 -8.73 -8.79
N ASP A 21 -1.56 -9.04 -9.19
CA ASP A 21 -2.77 -8.33 -8.81
C ASP A 21 -3.94 -9.30 -8.83
N ILE A 22 -4.92 -9.13 -7.96
CA ILE A 22 -6.12 -9.99 -7.94
C ILE A 22 -7.04 -9.70 -9.12
N THR A 23 -6.91 -8.52 -9.73
CA THR A 23 -7.78 -8.00 -10.79
C THR A 23 -7.15 -8.21 -12.16
N GLU A 24 -7.80 -8.98 -13.03
CA GLU A 24 -7.34 -9.22 -14.40
C GLU A 24 -7.17 -7.93 -15.21
N ASN A 25 -8.09 -6.95 -15.03
CA ASN A 25 -8.00 -5.66 -15.70
C ASN A 25 -6.74 -4.88 -15.31
N MET A 26 -6.29 -4.97 -14.04
CA MET A 26 -5.03 -4.35 -13.61
C MET A 26 -3.82 -5.04 -14.23
N ILE A 27 -3.84 -6.37 -14.32
CA ILE A 27 -2.78 -7.13 -14.99
C ILE A 27 -2.73 -6.79 -16.50
N ALA A 28 -3.87 -6.67 -17.17
CA ALA A 28 -3.92 -6.25 -18.58
C ALA A 28 -3.28 -4.85 -18.75
N ARG A 29 -3.66 -3.90 -17.90
CA ARG A 29 -3.10 -2.55 -17.90
C ARG A 29 -1.60 -2.53 -17.59
N ALA A 30 -1.17 -3.37 -16.65
CA ALA A 30 0.25 -3.50 -16.32
C ALA A 30 1.06 -4.01 -17.53
N LYS A 31 0.54 -4.98 -18.29
CA LYS A 31 1.18 -5.48 -19.52
C LYS A 31 1.36 -4.36 -20.55
N GLU A 32 0.29 -3.60 -20.84
CA GLU A 32 0.33 -2.46 -21.77
C GLU A 32 1.39 -1.42 -21.33
N ASN A 33 1.45 -1.09 -20.04
CA ASN A 33 2.40 -0.11 -19.55
C ASN A 33 3.85 -0.65 -19.56
N VAL A 34 4.09 -1.89 -19.13
CA VAL A 34 5.42 -2.51 -19.17
C VAL A 34 5.95 -2.53 -20.62
N GLU A 35 5.12 -2.92 -21.59
CA GLU A 35 5.46 -2.91 -23.01
C GLU A 35 5.73 -1.49 -23.53
N ARG A 36 4.82 -0.54 -23.23
CA ARG A 36 4.96 0.88 -23.62
C ARG A 36 6.29 1.49 -23.20
N TYR A 37 6.77 1.13 -22.02
CA TYR A 37 8.04 1.62 -21.48
C TYR A 37 9.24 0.74 -21.84
N GLY A 38 9.07 -0.25 -22.73
CA GLY A 38 10.15 -1.12 -23.20
C GLY A 38 10.75 -1.99 -22.11
N GLN A 39 9.94 -2.38 -21.11
CA GLN A 39 10.38 -3.19 -19.99
C GLN A 39 9.84 -4.63 -20.10
N HIS A 40 10.40 -5.52 -19.27
CA HIS A 40 9.96 -6.90 -19.16
C HIS A 40 9.65 -7.25 -17.70
N ALA A 41 8.49 -7.86 -17.46
CA ALA A 41 8.09 -8.37 -16.16
C ALA A 41 7.19 -9.60 -16.32
N VAL A 42 7.24 -10.50 -15.36
CA VAL A 42 6.25 -11.58 -15.23
C VAL A 42 5.02 -11.01 -14.52
N LEU A 43 3.86 -11.02 -15.18
CA LEU A 43 2.63 -10.46 -14.63
C LEU A 43 1.56 -11.55 -14.50
N LYS A 44 1.00 -11.73 -13.29
CA LYS A 44 0.04 -12.80 -12.98
C LYS A 44 -1.16 -12.28 -12.19
N THR A 45 -2.34 -12.78 -12.52
CA THR A 45 -3.52 -12.63 -11.64
C THR A 45 -3.36 -13.57 -10.46
N MET A 46 -3.30 -13.03 -9.22
CA MET A 46 -3.02 -13.80 -8.01
C MET A 46 -3.41 -12.99 -6.77
N ASP A 47 -3.91 -13.67 -5.73
CA ASP A 47 -4.11 -13.10 -4.41
C ASP A 47 -2.76 -12.99 -3.67
N CYS A 48 -2.48 -11.81 -3.11
CA CYS A 48 -1.26 -11.59 -2.34
C CYS A 48 -1.29 -12.24 -0.94
N GLN A 49 -2.45 -12.70 -0.49
CA GLN A 49 -2.64 -13.45 0.75
C GLN A 49 -2.46 -14.97 0.56
N GLU A 50 -2.32 -15.44 -0.69
CA GLU A 50 -2.12 -16.85 -1.02
C GLU A 50 -1.24 -16.99 -2.26
N LEU A 51 0.08 -16.86 -2.05
CA LEU A 51 1.05 -16.80 -3.12
C LEU A 51 1.38 -18.19 -3.69
N GLN A 52 1.20 -18.36 -5.00
CA GLN A 52 1.54 -19.59 -5.72
C GLN A 52 3.01 -19.59 -6.18
N PHE A 53 3.90 -19.19 -5.27
CA PHE A 53 5.35 -19.25 -5.48
C PHE A 53 5.99 -20.16 -4.43
N PRO A 54 7.10 -20.86 -4.77
CA PRO A 54 7.88 -21.61 -3.78
C PRO A 54 8.44 -20.71 -2.68
N ASP A 55 8.78 -21.31 -1.55
CA ASP A 55 9.54 -20.64 -0.49
C ASP A 55 10.87 -20.11 -1.03
N ASN A 56 11.37 -19.03 -0.44
CA ASN A 56 12.69 -18.48 -0.73
C ASN A 56 12.93 -18.17 -2.23
N THR A 57 11.93 -17.61 -2.89
CA THR A 57 11.96 -17.29 -4.33
C THR A 57 12.53 -15.89 -4.58
N PHE A 58 12.15 -14.89 -3.78
CA PHE A 58 12.41 -13.49 -4.06
C PHE A 58 13.44 -12.87 -3.12
N ASP A 59 14.25 -11.97 -3.67
CA ASP A 59 15.19 -11.17 -2.88
C ASP A 59 14.45 -10.00 -2.20
N MET A 60 13.35 -9.53 -2.80
CA MET A 60 12.55 -8.42 -2.28
C MET A 60 11.07 -8.61 -2.61
N VAL A 61 10.21 -8.22 -1.67
CA VAL A 61 8.77 -8.05 -1.86
C VAL A 61 8.42 -6.58 -1.62
N ILE A 62 7.70 -5.97 -2.55
CA ILE A 62 7.27 -4.57 -2.45
C ILE A 62 5.75 -4.50 -2.59
N SER A 63 5.12 -3.77 -1.68
CA SER A 63 3.69 -3.49 -1.67
C SER A 63 3.44 -1.99 -1.54
N ARG A 64 2.43 -1.48 -2.26
CA ARG A 64 2.01 -0.08 -2.16
C ARG A 64 0.49 0.04 -2.21
N ASN A 65 -0.07 0.74 -1.21
CA ASN A 65 -1.50 1.08 -1.11
C ASN A 65 -2.42 -0.16 -1.28
N ILE A 66 -2.11 -1.25 -0.60
CA ILE A 66 -2.93 -2.46 -0.65
C ILE A 66 -3.21 -3.05 0.73
N THR A 67 -2.28 -2.95 1.68
CA THR A 67 -2.42 -3.64 2.96
C THR A 67 -3.63 -3.16 3.76
N TRP A 68 -4.06 -1.93 3.55
CA TRP A 68 -5.26 -1.38 4.17
C TRP A 68 -6.57 -2.01 3.69
N THR A 69 -6.58 -2.68 2.52
CA THR A 69 -7.78 -3.31 1.92
C THR A 69 -7.84 -4.82 2.14
N LEU A 70 -6.81 -5.42 2.73
CA LEU A 70 -6.75 -6.87 2.90
C LEU A 70 -7.69 -7.34 4.01
N ASP A 71 -8.37 -8.44 3.77
CA ASP A 71 -9.20 -9.12 4.78
C ASP A 71 -8.33 -9.72 5.89
N ASP A 72 -7.17 -10.28 5.50
CA ASP A 72 -6.19 -10.87 6.42
C ASP A 72 -4.76 -10.39 6.09
N PRO A 73 -4.38 -9.18 6.52
CA PRO A 73 -3.03 -8.66 6.30
C PRO A 73 -1.94 -9.46 7.02
N GLN A 74 -2.29 -10.17 8.11
CA GLN A 74 -1.38 -11.04 8.82
C GLN A 74 -0.98 -12.23 7.94
N LYS A 75 -1.94 -12.87 7.30
CA LYS A 75 -1.70 -13.94 6.32
C LYS A 75 -0.84 -13.43 5.17
N ALA A 76 -1.11 -12.24 4.64
CA ALA A 76 -0.31 -11.64 3.58
C ALA A 76 1.16 -11.48 4.02
N TYR A 77 1.43 -10.93 5.20
CA TYR A 77 2.79 -10.75 5.70
C TYR A 77 3.54 -12.09 5.90
N LEU A 78 2.86 -13.13 6.36
CA LEU A 78 3.44 -14.47 6.49
C LEU A 78 3.76 -15.08 5.11
N GLU A 79 2.87 -14.94 4.13
CA GLU A 79 3.11 -15.40 2.77
C GLU A 79 4.29 -14.64 2.11
N TRP A 80 4.36 -13.32 2.32
CA TRP A 80 5.48 -12.52 1.83
C TRP A 80 6.80 -12.92 2.49
N LYS A 81 6.79 -13.19 3.81
CA LYS A 81 7.94 -13.76 4.51
C LYS A 81 8.32 -15.13 3.95
N ARG A 82 7.35 -16.01 3.69
CA ARG A 82 7.59 -17.36 3.17
C ARG A 82 8.35 -17.32 1.85
N VAL A 83 7.90 -16.49 0.92
CA VAL A 83 8.51 -16.40 -0.42
C VAL A 83 9.81 -15.60 -0.48
N LEU A 84 10.12 -14.81 0.54
CA LEU A 84 11.43 -14.15 0.65
C LEU A 84 12.53 -15.16 0.94
N LYS A 85 13.68 -14.98 0.31
CA LYS A 85 14.91 -15.68 0.65
C LYS A 85 15.40 -15.28 2.05
N PRO A 86 16.24 -16.09 2.73
CA PRO A 86 16.95 -15.63 3.92
C PRO A 86 17.72 -14.33 3.63
N GLY A 87 17.57 -13.31 4.48
CA GLY A 87 18.12 -11.97 4.27
C GLY A 87 17.37 -11.14 3.20
N GLY A 88 16.32 -11.68 2.61
CA GLY A 88 15.44 -10.95 1.69
C GLY A 88 14.58 -9.93 2.44
N ARG A 89 14.18 -8.86 1.74
CA ARG A 89 13.50 -7.71 2.35
C ARG A 89 12.09 -7.50 1.84
N MET A 90 11.23 -7.06 2.75
CA MET A 90 9.90 -6.58 2.44
C MET A 90 9.82 -5.07 2.65
N LEU A 91 9.18 -4.36 1.72
CA LEU A 91 8.89 -2.92 1.82
C LEU A 91 7.39 -2.69 1.58
N VAL A 92 6.75 -2.01 2.52
CA VAL A 92 5.33 -1.66 2.46
C VAL A 92 5.17 -0.15 2.52
N PHE A 93 4.64 0.42 1.45
CA PHE A 93 4.27 1.83 1.32
C PHE A 93 2.76 1.94 1.47
N ASP A 94 2.28 2.53 2.55
CA ASP A 94 0.83 2.64 2.80
C ASP A 94 0.50 3.87 3.65
N GLY A 95 -0.76 4.05 4.00
CA GLY A 95 -1.25 5.14 4.84
C GLY A 95 -2.30 4.66 5.83
N CYS A 96 -2.57 5.51 6.83
CA CYS A 96 -3.59 5.27 7.84
C CYS A 96 -4.94 5.89 7.40
N TRP A 97 -5.47 5.41 6.25
CA TRP A 97 -6.49 6.11 5.46
C TRP A 97 -7.81 6.38 6.19
N TYR A 98 -8.23 5.47 7.08
CA TYR A 98 -9.58 5.51 7.68
C TYR A 98 -9.59 5.63 9.20
N LEU A 99 -8.45 5.87 9.84
CA LEU A 99 -8.38 6.03 11.31
C LEU A 99 -9.26 7.18 11.82
N HIS A 100 -9.47 8.22 10.99
CA HIS A 100 -10.38 9.33 11.30
C HIS A 100 -11.84 8.88 11.52
N LEU A 101 -12.24 7.70 11.05
CA LEU A 101 -13.56 7.13 11.33
C LEU A 101 -13.70 6.60 12.76
N TYR A 102 -12.58 6.43 13.48
CA TYR A 102 -12.51 5.87 14.84
C TYR A 102 -11.91 6.83 15.87
N ASP A 103 -11.36 7.96 15.43
CA ASP A 103 -10.78 9.00 16.30
C ASP A 103 -11.48 10.33 16.08
N GLU A 104 -12.20 10.82 17.11
CA GLU A 104 -12.99 12.05 17.05
C GLU A 104 -12.15 13.32 16.78
N LYS A 105 -10.89 13.33 17.22
CA LYS A 105 -9.98 14.44 16.95
C LYS A 105 -9.55 14.45 15.49
N LEU A 106 -9.15 13.31 14.97
CA LEU A 106 -8.79 13.16 13.56
C LEU A 106 -9.97 13.41 12.67
N LYS A 107 -11.17 12.98 13.03
CA LYS A 107 -12.42 13.24 12.30
C LYS A 107 -12.66 14.72 12.11
N ARG A 108 -12.58 15.52 13.19
CA ARG A 108 -12.76 16.98 13.11
C ARG A 108 -11.72 17.64 12.19
N GLN A 109 -10.45 17.24 12.34
CA GLN A 109 -9.37 17.75 11.49
C GLN A 109 -9.60 17.40 10.02
N TYR A 110 -10.09 16.19 9.76
CA TYR A 110 -10.45 15.73 8.42
C TYR A 110 -11.58 16.57 7.80
N GLU A 111 -12.67 16.78 8.52
CA GLU A 111 -13.79 17.61 8.08
C GLU A 111 -13.38 19.07 7.82
N GLU A 112 -12.50 19.63 8.66
CA GLU A 112 -11.94 20.97 8.45
C GLU A 112 -11.06 21.02 7.20
N ASN A 113 -10.24 19.99 7.00
CA ASN A 113 -9.39 19.87 5.80
C ASN A 113 -10.23 19.75 4.53
N GLU A 114 -11.28 18.96 4.52
CA GLU A 114 -12.19 18.85 3.37
C GLU A 114 -12.76 20.22 2.97
N LYS A 115 -13.24 21.01 3.95
CA LYS A 115 -13.77 22.37 3.71
C LYS A 115 -12.66 23.28 3.13
N ARG A 116 -11.45 23.19 3.66
CA ARG A 116 -10.29 23.95 3.19
C ARG A 116 -9.93 23.59 1.75
N ILE A 117 -9.85 22.30 1.44
CA ILE A 117 -9.51 21.78 0.11
C ILE A 117 -10.59 22.16 -0.92
N LEU A 118 -11.86 22.00 -0.56
CA LEU A 118 -12.96 22.41 -1.42
C LEU A 118 -12.88 23.90 -1.77
N LYS A 119 -12.58 24.75 -0.77
CA LYS A 119 -12.41 26.20 -0.98
C LYS A 119 -11.20 26.54 -1.85
N LYS A 120 -10.08 25.83 -1.65
CA LYS A 120 -8.79 26.11 -2.33
C LYS A 120 -8.74 25.59 -3.75
N TYR A 121 -9.25 24.39 -4.00
CA TYR A 121 -9.08 23.67 -5.26
C TYR A 121 -10.41 23.44 -6.02
N GLY A 122 -11.56 23.79 -5.44
CA GLY A 122 -12.88 23.57 -6.06
C GLY A 122 -13.29 22.11 -6.20
N ARG A 123 -12.61 21.19 -5.50
CA ARG A 123 -12.91 19.74 -5.53
C ARG A 123 -12.93 19.16 -4.13
N LYS A 124 -13.69 18.08 -3.94
CA LYS A 124 -13.69 17.28 -2.71
C LYS A 124 -12.45 16.40 -2.64
N ILE A 125 -12.01 16.05 -1.41
CA ILE A 125 -10.96 15.07 -1.17
C ILE A 125 -11.42 13.70 -1.68
N HIS A 126 -12.61 13.28 -1.28
CA HIS A 126 -13.23 12.05 -1.74
C HIS A 126 -14.27 12.31 -2.83
N THR A 127 -14.22 11.47 -3.85
CA THR A 127 -15.14 11.53 -5.02
C THR A 127 -16.14 10.38 -5.02
N HIS A 128 -16.37 9.72 -3.86
CA HIS A 128 -17.42 8.70 -3.77
C HIS A 128 -18.78 9.31 -4.00
N ALA A 129 -19.59 8.66 -4.82
CA ALA A 129 -20.95 9.11 -5.11
C ALA A 129 -21.84 9.13 -3.84
N ASP A 130 -21.52 8.27 -2.89
CA ASP A 130 -22.18 8.12 -1.59
C ASP A 130 -21.10 8.02 -0.50
N PRO A 131 -20.73 9.15 0.15
CA PRO A 131 -19.70 9.16 1.19
C PRO A 131 -20.07 8.32 2.42
N GLU A 132 -21.32 8.34 2.88
CA GLU A 132 -21.75 7.59 4.06
C GLU A 132 -21.59 6.09 3.85
N LYS A 133 -21.99 5.60 2.68
CA LYS A 133 -21.82 4.20 2.30
C LYS A 133 -20.36 3.85 2.10
N GLY A 134 -19.55 4.78 1.61
CA GLY A 134 -18.09 4.63 1.51
C GLY A 134 -17.46 4.44 2.89
N ASP A 135 -17.83 5.26 3.86
CA ASP A 135 -17.36 5.16 5.25
C ASP A 135 -17.82 3.87 5.93
N GLU A 136 -19.06 3.43 5.70
CA GLU A 136 -19.58 2.16 6.23
C GLU A 136 -18.79 0.97 5.71
N LEU A 137 -18.49 0.91 4.42
CA LEU A 137 -17.63 -0.11 3.83
C LEU A 137 -16.20 -0.04 4.38
N SER A 138 -15.66 1.16 4.50
CA SER A 138 -14.29 1.38 4.98
C SER A 138 -14.11 0.96 6.44
N ARG A 139 -15.15 1.04 7.26
CA ARG A 139 -15.14 0.50 8.64
C ARG A 139 -15.01 -1.02 8.71
N GLN A 140 -15.29 -1.74 7.64
CA GLN A 140 -15.20 -3.20 7.61
C GLN A 140 -13.77 -3.70 7.36
N PHE A 141 -12.86 -2.86 6.87
CA PHE A 141 -11.48 -3.28 6.64
C PHE A 141 -10.73 -3.46 7.95
N PHE A 142 -9.97 -4.54 8.03
CA PHE A 142 -9.19 -4.91 9.22
C PHE A 142 -8.28 -3.78 9.72
N MET A 143 -7.70 -3.01 8.82
CA MET A 143 -6.71 -1.97 9.13
C MET A 143 -7.32 -0.60 9.49
N SER A 144 -8.64 -0.41 9.37
CA SER A 144 -9.23 0.92 9.46
C SER A 144 -9.17 1.54 10.87
N ASP A 145 -9.17 0.73 11.91
CA ASP A 145 -9.05 1.13 13.32
C ASP A 145 -7.62 1.02 13.88
N LYS A 146 -6.65 0.58 13.07
CA LYS A 146 -5.28 0.34 13.51
C LYS A 146 -4.43 1.59 13.41
N GLN A 147 -3.63 1.87 14.45
CA GLN A 147 -2.58 2.89 14.39
C GLN A 147 -1.38 2.35 13.60
N ARG A 148 -1.29 2.74 12.35
CA ARG A 148 -0.19 2.36 11.48
C ARG A 148 0.85 3.51 11.41
N PRO A 149 2.13 3.19 11.28
CA PRO A 149 2.75 1.87 11.09
C PRO A 149 3.03 1.10 12.39
N VAL A 150 2.57 1.54 13.56
CA VAL A 150 2.86 0.88 14.86
C VAL A 150 2.37 -0.57 14.86
N TRP A 151 1.11 -0.77 14.46
CA TRP A 151 0.56 -2.12 14.37
C TRP A 151 1.37 -3.04 13.45
N ASP A 152 1.84 -2.51 12.32
CA ASP A 152 2.66 -3.29 11.37
C ASP A 152 3.98 -3.71 12.00
N LEU A 153 4.66 -2.79 12.71
CA LEU A 153 5.93 -3.08 13.38
C LEU A 153 5.76 -4.17 14.44
N GLU A 154 4.74 -4.05 15.30
CA GLU A 154 4.45 -5.02 16.35
C GLU A 154 4.19 -6.41 15.75
N TYR A 155 3.33 -6.49 14.73
CA TYR A 155 3.03 -7.75 14.09
C TYR A 155 4.24 -8.37 13.37
N LEU A 156 5.05 -7.59 12.68
CA LEU A 156 6.21 -8.09 11.97
C LEU A 156 7.30 -8.62 12.92
N ILE A 157 7.45 -8.00 14.09
CA ILE A 157 8.31 -8.53 15.16
C ILE A 157 7.77 -9.87 15.66
N GLU A 158 6.47 -9.96 15.96
CA GLU A 158 5.81 -11.19 16.40
C GLU A 158 5.90 -12.30 15.34
N ALA A 159 5.75 -11.96 14.07
CA ALA A 159 5.92 -12.85 12.93
C ALA A 159 7.38 -13.33 12.74
N GLY A 160 8.32 -12.81 13.54
CA GLY A 160 9.71 -13.27 13.60
C GLY A 160 10.58 -12.78 12.44
N PHE A 161 10.34 -11.57 11.91
CA PHE A 161 11.31 -10.90 11.06
C PHE A 161 12.54 -10.49 11.87
N SER A 162 13.74 -10.62 11.28
CA SER A 162 15.02 -10.37 12.00
C SER A 162 15.31 -8.89 12.21
N VAL A 163 14.88 -8.06 11.25
CA VAL A 163 14.97 -6.59 11.31
C VAL A 163 13.62 -6.02 10.94
N VAL A 164 13.14 -5.05 11.70
CA VAL A 164 11.90 -4.32 11.40
C VAL A 164 12.14 -2.83 11.63
N PHE A 165 11.71 -2.00 10.69
CA PHE A 165 11.84 -0.55 10.79
C PHE A 165 10.67 0.16 10.11
N ALA A 166 10.45 1.43 10.45
CA ALA A 166 9.51 2.28 9.74
C ALA A 166 10.03 3.72 9.59
N GLU A 167 9.67 4.35 8.48
CA GLU A 167 9.63 5.79 8.32
C GLU A 167 8.16 6.22 8.37
N PRO A 168 7.72 6.91 9.44
CA PRO A 168 6.30 7.17 9.66
C PRO A 168 5.71 8.19 8.70
N ASP A 169 6.54 8.99 8.04
CA ASP A 169 6.13 9.94 7.02
C ASP A 169 7.20 10.06 5.93
N ILE A 170 6.85 9.62 4.74
CA ILE A 170 7.67 9.76 3.53
C ILE A 170 6.99 10.66 2.49
N SER A 171 5.94 11.38 2.86
CA SER A 171 5.12 12.19 1.94
C SER A 171 5.95 13.19 1.14
N ASP A 172 6.96 13.79 1.76
CA ASP A 172 7.90 14.70 1.09
C ASP A 172 8.73 14.05 -0.03
N LYS A 173 8.89 12.72 0.01
CA LYS A 173 9.64 11.96 -0.99
C LYS A 173 8.77 11.49 -2.16
N VAL A 174 7.43 11.40 -1.97
CA VAL A 174 6.53 10.69 -2.89
C VAL A 174 5.36 11.52 -3.39
N TRP A 175 5.03 12.66 -2.76
CA TRP A 175 3.91 13.52 -3.10
C TRP A 175 4.34 14.89 -3.60
N ASP A 176 3.59 15.42 -4.56
CA ASP A 176 3.67 16.84 -4.91
C ASP A 176 2.99 17.73 -3.85
N GLU A 177 3.12 19.05 -3.99
CA GLU A 177 2.56 20.01 -3.03
C GLU A 177 1.03 19.95 -2.91
N MET A 178 0.34 19.61 -3.99
CA MET A 178 -1.12 19.46 -3.97
C MET A 178 -1.52 18.17 -3.23
N GLU A 179 -0.83 17.06 -3.48
CA GLU A 179 -1.07 15.79 -2.81
C GLU A 179 -0.81 15.89 -1.31
N LYS A 180 0.27 16.58 -0.90
CA LYS A 180 0.57 16.87 0.51
C LYS A 180 -0.53 17.70 1.16
N ASP A 181 -1.02 18.73 0.46
CA ASP A 181 -2.07 19.59 0.98
C ASP A 181 -3.40 18.82 1.15
N ILE A 182 -3.72 17.94 0.22
CA ILE A 182 -4.93 17.12 0.27
C ILE A 182 -4.84 16.04 1.36
N ASN A 183 -3.74 15.29 1.39
CA ASN A 183 -3.62 14.05 2.16
C ASN A 183 -2.77 14.20 3.43
N GLY A 184 -2.30 15.41 3.78
CA GLY A 184 -1.33 15.62 4.86
C GLY A 184 -1.77 15.17 6.26
N LEU A 185 -3.05 14.91 6.47
CA LEU A 185 -3.57 14.30 7.71
C LEU A 185 -3.35 12.78 7.78
N THR A 186 -3.05 12.16 6.66
CA THR A 186 -2.82 10.72 6.53
C THR A 186 -1.54 10.48 5.73
N PRO A 187 -0.36 10.78 6.31
CA PRO A 187 0.89 10.66 5.60
C PRO A 187 1.15 9.23 5.11
N VAL A 188 1.86 9.11 4.00
CA VAL A 188 2.38 7.81 3.55
C VAL A 188 3.56 7.44 4.44
N PHE A 189 3.51 6.26 5.00
CA PHE A 189 4.63 5.67 5.73
C PHE A 189 5.32 4.57 4.89
N LEU A 190 6.54 4.26 5.27
CA LEU A 190 7.27 3.08 4.82
C LEU A 190 7.50 2.15 6.00
N VAL A 191 7.10 0.90 5.88
CA VAL A 191 7.53 -0.19 6.76
C VAL A 191 8.45 -1.12 5.99
N GLY A 192 9.57 -1.47 6.60
CA GLY A 192 10.51 -2.45 6.06
C GLY A 192 10.80 -3.57 7.06
N ALA A 193 11.02 -4.78 6.52
CA ALA A 193 11.37 -5.94 7.31
C ALA A 193 12.33 -6.86 6.55
N GLU A 194 13.21 -7.57 7.28
CA GLU A 194 14.17 -8.55 6.75
C GLU A 194 13.87 -9.93 7.33
N LYS A 195 13.80 -10.95 6.46
CA LYS A 195 13.59 -12.35 6.85
C LYS A 195 14.82 -12.96 7.51
#